data_8da2b16c66490b1b60aa0c4834bd378d
#
_entry.id   8da2b16c66490b1b60aa0c4834bd378d
#
_cell.length_a   1.000
_cell.length_b   1.000
_cell.length_c   1.000
_cell.angle_alpha   90.00
_cell.angle_beta   90.00
_cell.angle_gamma   90.00
#
_symmetry.space_group_name_H-M   'P 1'
#
loop_
_entity.id
_entity.type
_entity.pdbx_description
1 polymer ?
#
loop_
_entity_poly.entity_id
_entity_poly.type
_entity_poly.pdbx_seq_one_letter_code
_entity_poly.pdbx_strand_id
1 'polypeptide(L)'
;MRYCYSRNLRASLLCLSAFLLVIFQAFPAASRIYIDINSPLQKKIPIAIPRFHYEGGDGVNLSMGKDLADTLNNALAFSGLFQGLDPAVFLQDPEKMGVTKEEIKFSEWRFLGADLLVRGSYQIQGQKLGLVIRLFDVINQKLLLKKIYATDLSAARQTILTFADEMMLHLTGELGIFHTQIAFVGDATGKKEIYLADFDGSHIRQMTRDSDMNLAPAWAPDGKEISYVGYKRGNPDLYTMDLSTKVGEPISMRPGLNIAPTYYPKGGKLAATLSFTGNPELYLLDAKGDILKQLTINWSIDVSPSWAPDGQKLAYVSNRAGIPQIYVLDLATERSTRLTFEGDYNTSPAWSPRGDRILYAGLHDGRFDIFMINPDGTELRQLTGGEGNNENPCWSPDGRLILFQSDRNGSPTLWVMQANGTDQRRLRLNLNGSQTEPDWSPRLTRAAP
;
A
#
# COMPACT_ATOMS: atom_id res chain seq x y z
N MET A 1 -66.16 -50.44 -7.82
CA MET A 1 -65.12 -49.42 -8.04
C MET A 1 -64.14 -49.43 -6.88
N ARG A 2 -63.16 -50.31 -6.89
CA ARG A 2 -62.06 -50.37 -5.97
C ARG A 2 -60.79 -50.80 -6.80
N TYR A 3 -59.67 -50.27 -6.60
CA TYR A 3 -58.36 -50.42 -7.21
C TYR A 3 -57.93 -49.27 -8.14
N CYS A 4 -57.24 -48.27 -7.58
CA CYS A 4 -56.20 -47.55 -8.25
C CYS A 4 -55.58 -46.48 -7.29
N TYR A 5 -54.95 -46.87 -6.15
CA TYR A 5 -54.30 -45.89 -5.28
C TYR A 5 -53.01 -46.40 -4.59
N SER A 6 -52.38 -47.45 -5.08
CA SER A 6 -51.20 -47.98 -4.37
C SER A 6 -49.90 -48.03 -5.16
N ARG A 7 -49.83 -47.45 -6.39
CA ARG A 7 -48.63 -47.51 -7.21
C ARG A 7 -47.78 -46.25 -7.22
N ASN A 8 -48.34 -45.09 -6.83
CA ASN A 8 -47.62 -43.80 -6.89
C ASN A 8 -46.88 -43.42 -5.59
N LEU A 9 -47.14 -44.11 -4.46
CA LEU A 9 -46.43 -43.81 -3.20
C LEU A 9 -45.03 -44.40 -3.10
N ARG A 10 -44.74 -45.50 -3.85
CA ARG A 10 -43.41 -46.14 -3.82
C ARG A 10 -42.39 -45.43 -4.73
N ALA A 11 -42.84 -44.80 -5.81
CA ALA A 11 -41.97 -44.05 -6.70
C ALA A 11 -41.55 -42.71 -6.09
N SER A 12 -42.40 -42.06 -5.30
CA SER A 12 -42.10 -40.79 -4.64
C SER A 12 -41.15 -40.93 -3.46
N LEU A 13 -41.16 -42.06 -2.75
CA LEU A 13 -40.20 -42.32 -1.67
C LEU A 13 -38.78 -42.68 -2.17
N LEU A 14 -38.65 -43.32 -3.34
CA LEU A 14 -37.35 -43.63 -3.94
C LEU A 14 -36.68 -42.38 -4.55
N CYS A 15 -37.43 -41.42 -5.06
CA CYS A 15 -36.90 -40.15 -5.53
C CYS A 15 -36.49 -39.22 -4.38
N LEU A 16 -37.18 -39.25 -3.23
CA LEU A 16 -36.81 -38.44 -2.05
C LEU A 16 -35.55 -38.97 -1.35
N SER A 17 -35.32 -40.30 -1.33
CA SER A 17 -34.11 -40.89 -0.77
C SER A 17 -32.87 -40.69 -1.66
N ALA A 18 -33.03 -40.63 -2.98
CA ALA A 18 -31.97 -40.29 -3.92
C ALA A 18 -31.56 -38.80 -3.86
N PHE A 19 -32.52 -37.91 -3.57
CA PHE A 19 -32.23 -36.46 -3.43
C PHE A 19 -31.58 -36.09 -2.08
N LEU A 20 -31.81 -36.89 -1.04
CA LEU A 20 -31.17 -36.70 0.28
C LEU A 20 -29.74 -37.26 0.33
N LEU A 21 -29.33 -38.15 -0.58
CA LEU A 21 -27.98 -38.69 -0.64
C LEU A 21 -26.99 -37.83 -1.45
N VAL A 22 -27.46 -36.83 -2.21
CA VAL A 22 -26.61 -35.93 -2.99
C VAL A 22 -26.18 -34.70 -2.17
N ILE A 23 -26.77 -34.42 -1.01
CA ILE A 23 -26.50 -33.21 -0.19
C ILE A 23 -25.34 -33.38 0.79
N PHE A 24 -24.73 -34.55 0.92
CA PHE A 24 -23.62 -34.81 1.84
C PHE A 24 -22.29 -35.19 1.17
N GLN A 25 -21.97 -34.60 0.03
CA GLN A 25 -20.57 -34.40 -0.32
C GLN A 25 -20.14 -33.05 0.25
N ALA A 26 -19.92 -33.01 1.56
CA ALA A 26 -19.12 -31.96 2.17
C ALA A 26 -17.75 -32.04 1.53
N PHE A 27 -17.46 -31.18 0.55
CA PHE A 27 -16.09 -30.86 0.20
C PHE A 27 -15.41 -30.48 1.51
N PRO A 28 -14.24 -31.07 1.84
CA PRO A 28 -13.48 -30.61 2.96
C PRO A 28 -13.19 -29.13 2.67
N ALA A 29 -13.81 -28.23 3.41
CA ALA A 29 -13.40 -26.86 3.46
C ALA A 29 -11.92 -26.91 3.87
N ALA A 30 -11.03 -26.75 2.91
CA ALA A 30 -9.65 -26.47 3.22
C ALA A 30 -9.72 -25.26 4.12
N SER A 31 -9.40 -25.41 5.40
CA SER A 31 -9.28 -24.30 6.33
C SER A 31 -8.12 -23.45 5.82
N ARG A 32 -8.42 -22.54 4.90
CA ARG A 32 -7.53 -21.41 4.61
C ARG A 32 -7.47 -20.65 5.92
N ILE A 33 -6.27 -20.31 6.35
CA ILE A 33 -6.09 -19.30 7.37
C ILE A 33 -6.67 -18.03 6.74
N TYR A 34 -7.96 -17.78 6.97
CA TYR A 34 -8.64 -16.60 6.45
C TYR A 34 -8.28 -15.47 7.42
N ILE A 35 -7.38 -14.62 6.98
CA ILE A 35 -7.05 -13.39 7.70
C ILE A 35 -8.20 -12.44 7.42
N ASP A 36 -9.09 -12.25 8.38
CA ASP A 36 -10.07 -11.16 8.33
C ASP A 36 -9.34 -9.82 8.50
N ILE A 37 -9.02 -9.24 7.35
CA ILE A 37 -8.29 -7.97 7.26
C ILE A 37 -9.11 -6.75 7.71
N ASN A 38 -10.40 -6.93 8.00
CA ASN A 38 -11.30 -5.86 8.45
C ASN A 38 -11.51 -5.88 9.98
N SER A 39 -10.94 -6.84 10.69
CA SER A 39 -11.06 -6.91 12.15
C SER A 39 -10.32 -5.75 12.82
N PRO A 40 -10.97 -4.94 13.68
CA PRO A 40 -10.32 -3.84 14.40
C PRO A 40 -9.25 -4.30 15.41
N LEU A 41 -9.19 -5.60 15.73
CA LEU A 41 -8.21 -6.24 16.61
C LEU A 41 -7.47 -7.33 15.81
N GLN A 42 -6.63 -6.93 14.87
CA GLN A 42 -5.80 -7.90 14.15
C GLN A 42 -4.67 -8.41 15.04
N LYS A 43 -4.79 -9.65 15.53
CA LYS A 43 -3.66 -10.36 16.12
C LYS A 43 -2.65 -10.66 15.01
N LYS A 44 -1.42 -10.13 15.14
CA LYS A 44 -0.33 -10.44 14.20
C LYS A 44 -0.08 -11.96 14.21
N ILE A 45 0.20 -12.53 13.05
CA ILE A 45 0.48 -13.96 12.88
C ILE A 45 1.94 -14.22 13.23
N PRO A 46 2.22 -15.05 14.24
CA PRO A 46 3.58 -15.42 14.59
C PRO A 46 4.21 -16.25 13.48
N ILE A 47 5.35 -15.80 12.96
CA ILE A 47 6.09 -16.50 11.90
C ILE A 47 7.54 -16.67 12.26
N ALA A 48 8.07 -17.88 12.05
CA ALA A 48 9.48 -18.18 12.17
C ALA A 48 10.15 -18.19 10.80
N ILE A 49 11.26 -17.45 10.68
CA ILE A 49 12.06 -17.36 9.44
C ILE A 49 13.54 -17.58 9.83
N PRO A 50 13.96 -18.83 10.02
CA PRO A 50 15.37 -19.13 10.25
C PRO A 50 16.22 -18.78 9.03
N ARG A 51 17.52 -18.51 9.24
CA ARG A 51 18.44 -18.26 8.13
C ARG A 51 18.33 -19.36 7.08
N PHE A 52 18.48 -18.99 5.83
CA PHE A 52 18.39 -19.91 4.71
C PHE A 52 19.61 -20.84 4.69
N HIS A 53 19.36 -22.11 4.38
CA HIS A 53 20.38 -23.13 4.32
C HIS A 53 21.18 -23.04 3.01
N TYR A 54 22.53 -23.09 3.10
CA TYR A 54 23.41 -23.12 1.93
C TYR A 54 23.59 -24.57 1.43
N GLU A 55 23.28 -24.83 0.16
CA GLU A 55 23.40 -26.16 -0.44
C GLU A 55 24.76 -26.42 -1.10
N GLY A 56 25.73 -25.51 -1.02
CA GLY A 56 27.00 -25.57 -1.76
C GLY A 56 28.21 -26.11 -0.99
N GLY A 57 28.03 -26.72 0.20
CA GLY A 57 29.16 -27.30 1.01
C GLY A 57 29.79 -26.28 1.97
N ASP A 58 30.88 -26.67 2.63
CA ASP A 58 31.47 -25.94 3.75
C ASP A 58 32.00 -24.53 3.38
N GLY A 59 31.54 -23.52 4.08
CA GLY A 59 32.35 -22.34 4.43
C GLY A 59 32.18 -21.04 3.65
N VAL A 60 31.37 -20.93 2.60
CA VAL A 60 31.27 -19.68 1.83
C VAL A 60 29.86 -19.11 1.81
N ASN A 61 29.68 -17.92 2.46
CA ASN A 61 28.46 -17.09 2.47
C ASN A 61 27.33 -17.43 3.46
N LEU A 62 27.63 -17.84 4.67
CA LEU A 62 26.61 -17.95 5.75
C LEU A 62 25.89 -16.62 6.05
N SER A 63 26.55 -15.47 5.79
CA SER A 63 25.91 -14.15 5.94
C SER A 63 24.72 -13.97 5.01
N MET A 64 24.80 -14.44 3.76
CA MET A 64 23.74 -14.30 2.79
C MET A 64 22.44 -15.02 3.24
N GLY A 65 22.55 -16.21 3.83
CA GLY A 65 21.38 -16.94 4.36
C GLY A 65 20.64 -16.13 5.43
N LYS A 66 21.38 -15.40 6.26
CA LYS A 66 20.83 -14.45 7.23
C LYS A 66 20.19 -13.25 6.54
N ASP A 67 20.88 -12.63 5.59
CA ASP A 67 20.40 -11.43 4.88
C ASP A 67 19.09 -11.69 4.11
N LEU A 68 18.96 -12.88 3.50
CA LEU A 68 17.73 -13.32 2.83
C LEU A 68 16.58 -13.48 3.83
N ALA A 69 16.84 -14.12 4.99
CA ALA A 69 15.84 -14.30 6.04
C ALA A 69 15.42 -12.97 6.67
N ASP A 70 16.37 -12.09 6.97
CA ASP A 70 16.12 -10.76 7.53
C ASP A 70 15.32 -9.88 6.56
N THR A 71 15.64 -9.93 5.26
CA THR A 71 14.90 -9.22 4.21
C THR A 71 13.42 -9.65 4.20
N LEU A 72 13.16 -10.96 4.24
CA LEU A 72 11.80 -11.47 4.26
C LEU A 72 11.08 -11.10 5.56
N ASN A 73 11.74 -11.28 6.71
CA ASN A 73 11.17 -10.95 8.02
C ASN A 73 10.79 -9.48 8.12
N ASN A 74 11.69 -8.57 7.70
CA ASN A 74 11.45 -7.13 7.74
C ASN A 74 10.29 -6.72 6.80
N ALA A 75 10.24 -7.30 5.59
CA ALA A 75 9.14 -7.04 4.65
C ALA A 75 7.78 -7.47 5.23
N LEU A 76 7.70 -8.70 5.76
CA LEU A 76 6.47 -9.22 6.35
C LEU A 76 6.06 -8.45 7.61
N ALA A 77 7.01 -8.09 8.48
CA ALA A 77 6.75 -7.26 9.64
C ALA A 77 6.24 -5.86 9.25
N PHE A 78 6.79 -5.30 8.16
CA PHE A 78 6.35 -3.99 7.64
C PHE A 78 4.87 -3.98 7.25
N SER A 79 4.35 -5.08 6.69
CA SER A 79 2.92 -5.20 6.36
C SER A 79 1.99 -5.08 7.56
N GLY A 80 2.52 -5.28 8.78
CA GLY A 80 1.77 -5.26 10.02
C GLY A 80 0.92 -6.51 10.30
N LEU A 81 0.89 -7.47 9.38
CA LEU A 81 0.12 -8.71 9.51
C LEU A 81 0.90 -9.82 10.24
N PHE A 82 2.23 -9.76 10.21
CA PHE A 82 3.09 -10.80 10.77
C PHE A 82 3.92 -10.27 11.93
N GLN A 83 4.20 -11.17 12.87
CA GLN A 83 5.17 -10.98 13.93
C GLN A 83 6.27 -12.03 13.78
N GLY A 84 7.45 -11.60 13.32
CA GLY A 84 8.63 -12.46 13.27
C GLY A 84 9.03 -12.89 14.68
N LEU A 85 9.33 -14.18 14.86
CA LEU A 85 9.92 -14.69 16.08
C LEU A 85 11.40 -14.34 16.11
N ASP A 86 11.93 -14.03 17.30
CA ASP A 86 13.35 -13.74 17.50
C ASP A 86 14.20 -14.98 17.16
N PRO A 87 15.13 -14.90 16.19
CA PRO A 87 16.01 -16.02 15.86
C PRO A 87 16.83 -16.55 17.05
N ALA A 88 17.08 -15.74 18.08
CA ALA A 88 17.83 -16.14 19.27
C ALA A 88 17.10 -17.20 20.12
N VAL A 89 15.78 -17.35 19.97
CA VAL A 89 15.01 -18.37 20.72
C VAL A 89 14.87 -19.68 19.96
N PHE A 90 15.37 -19.80 18.72
CA PHE A 90 15.22 -21.02 17.92
C PHE A 90 15.99 -22.18 18.52
N LEU A 91 15.29 -23.30 18.74
CA LEU A 91 15.85 -24.51 19.37
C LEU A 91 16.67 -25.36 18.38
N GLN A 92 16.34 -25.27 17.11
CA GLN A 92 17.05 -26.00 16.05
C GLN A 92 18.16 -25.14 15.45
N ASP A 93 19.33 -25.74 15.29
CA ASP A 93 20.40 -25.11 14.49
C ASP A 93 19.95 -25.04 13.03
N PRO A 94 19.80 -23.83 12.44
CA PRO A 94 19.33 -23.67 11.08
C PRO A 94 20.17 -24.38 10.02
N GLU A 95 21.46 -24.66 10.30
CA GLU A 95 22.35 -25.36 9.38
C GLU A 95 22.13 -26.89 9.40
N LYS A 96 21.68 -27.42 10.55
CA LYS A 96 21.42 -28.85 10.73
C LYS A 96 19.96 -29.20 10.51
N MET A 97 19.10 -28.19 10.48
CA MET A 97 17.68 -28.38 10.23
C MET A 97 17.44 -28.53 8.74
N GLY A 98 16.82 -29.65 8.34
CA GLY A 98 16.39 -29.86 6.97
C GLY A 98 15.40 -28.80 6.44
N VAL A 99 15.17 -28.86 5.15
CA VAL A 99 14.29 -27.91 4.45
C VAL A 99 12.99 -28.57 3.98
N THR A 100 12.86 -29.89 4.16
CA THR A 100 11.66 -30.65 3.77
C THR A 100 10.76 -30.90 4.98
N LYS A 101 9.50 -31.26 4.72
CA LYS A 101 8.51 -31.53 5.76
C LYS A 101 8.95 -32.63 6.72
N GLU A 102 9.59 -33.66 6.18
CA GLU A 102 10.02 -34.86 6.88
C GLU A 102 11.18 -34.61 7.85
N GLU A 103 11.97 -33.58 7.58
CA GLU A 103 13.16 -33.19 8.35
C GLU A 103 12.85 -32.15 9.43
N ILE A 104 11.70 -31.48 9.34
CA ILE A 104 11.32 -30.38 10.26
C ILE A 104 10.63 -30.95 11.48
N LYS A 105 11.12 -30.61 12.67
CA LYS A 105 10.47 -30.95 13.95
C LYS A 105 9.44 -29.86 14.31
N PHE A 106 8.23 -29.96 13.75
CA PHE A 106 7.16 -28.96 13.93
C PHE A 106 6.76 -28.74 15.41
N SER A 107 6.94 -29.74 16.29
CA SER A 107 6.64 -29.61 17.71
C SER A 107 7.46 -28.52 18.40
N GLU A 108 8.73 -28.35 17.99
CA GLU A 108 9.61 -27.32 18.55
C GLU A 108 9.16 -25.91 18.13
N TRP A 109 8.76 -25.73 16.87
CA TRP A 109 8.23 -24.47 16.36
C TRP A 109 6.90 -24.09 16.98
N ARG A 110 6.02 -25.08 17.19
CA ARG A 110 4.77 -24.90 17.92
C ARG A 110 5.02 -24.50 19.37
N PHE A 111 6.00 -25.09 20.04
CA PHE A 111 6.39 -24.72 21.39
C PHE A 111 6.84 -23.26 21.50
N LEU A 112 7.54 -22.75 20.47
CA LEU A 112 7.93 -21.34 20.37
C LEU A 112 6.78 -20.42 19.97
N GLY A 113 5.59 -20.94 19.71
CA GLY A 113 4.41 -20.18 19.35
C GLY A 113 4.33 -19.74 17.89
N ALA A 114 5.09 -20.37 16.98
CA ALA A 114 4.97 -20.12 15.56
C ALA A 114 3.68 -20.72 14.99
N ASP A 115 2.90 -19.94 14.26
CA ASP A 115 1.79 -20.44 13.44
C ASP A 115 2.28 -20.80 12.02
N LEU A 116 3.26 -20.03 11.53
CA LEU A 116 3.89 -20.23 10.21
C LEU A 116 5.40 -20.40 10.33
N LEU A 117 5.97 -21.19 9.42
CA LEU A 117 7.42 -21.39 9.29
C LEU A 117 7.83 -21.22 7.83
N VAL A 118 8.80 -20.37 7.56
CA VAL A 118 9.47 -20.31 6.27
C VAL A 118 10.81 -21.04 6.34
N ARG A 119 11.04 -21.98 5.42
CA ARG A 119 12.34 -22.62 5.21
C ARG A 119 12.84 -22.32 3.81
N GLY A 120 13.99 -21.66 3.71
CA GLY A 120 14.67 -21.39 2.47
C GLY A 120 15.98 -22.15 2.38
N SER A 121 16.34 -22.56 1.16
CA SER A 121 17.69 -23.00 0.80
C SER A 121 18.17 -22.21 -0.41
N TYR A 122 19.50 -22.08 -0.55
CA TYR A 122 20.11 -21.38 -1.66
C TYR A 122 21.43 -22.03 -2.09
N GLN A 123 21.75 -21.81 -3.37
CA GLN A 123 23.04 -22.15 -3.98
C GLN A 123 23.55 -20.99 -4.83
N ILE A 124 24.86 -20.86 -4.92
CA ILE A 124 25.53 -19.81 -5.70
C ILE A 124 26.44 -20.46 -6.73
N GLN A 125 26.28 -20.04 -7.98
CA GLN A 125 27.15 -20.44 -9.10
C GLN A 125 27.59 -19.18 -9.86
N GLY A 126 28.81 -18.71 -9.56
CA GLY A 126 29.32 -17.44 -10.08
C GLY A 126 28.46 -16.28 -9.61
N GLN A 127 27.78 -15.57 -10.53
CA GLN A 127 26.86 -14.48 -10.23
C GLN A 127 25.39 -14.92 -10.16
N LYS A 128 25.12 -16.22 -10.33
CA LYS A 128 23.75 -16.77 -10.29
C LYS A 128 23.42 -17.30 -8.91
N LEU A 129 22.18 -17.01 -8.50
CA LEU A 129 21.57 -17.43 -7.24
C LEU A 129 20.37 -18.32 -7.51
N GLY A 130 20.43 -19.58 -7.06
CA GLY A 130 19.27 -20.46 -6.99
C GLY A 130 18.65 -20.40 -5.60
N LEU A 131 17.32 -20.27 -5.52
CA LEU A 131 16.57 -20.23 -4.26
C LEU A 131 15.43 -21.24 -4.29
N VAL A 132 15.25 -21.98 -3.20
CA VAL A 132 14.05 -22.78 -2.96
C VAL A 132 13.46 -22.37 -1.63
N ILE A 133 12.25 -21.80 -1.65
CA ILE A 133 11.60 -21.27 -0.45
C ILE A 133 10.28 -21.99 -0.22
N ARG A 134 10.04 -22.40 1.02
CA ARG A 134 8.86 -23.16 1.44
C ARG A 134 8.19 -22.45 2.63
N LEU A 135 6.88 -22.32 2.57
CA LEU A 135 6.03 -21.85 3.66
C LEU A 135 5.26 -23.05 4.21
N PHE A 136 5.30 -23.23 5.51
CA PHE A 136 4.58 -24.28 6.22
C PHE A 136 3.59 -23.71 7.23
N ASP A 137 2.44 -24.35 7.35
CA ASP A 137 1.56 -24.28 8.50
C ASP A 137 2.12 -25.19 9.60
N VAL A 138 2.50 -24.59 10.73
CA VAL A 138 3.15 -25.30 11.84
C VAL A 138 2.13 -26.17 12.60
N ILE A 139 0.88 -25.68 12.72
CA ILE A 139 -0.17 -26.36 13.47
C ILE A 139 -0.60 -27.63 12.74
N ASN A 140 -0.90 -27.51 11.43
CA ASN A 140 -1.36 -28.60 10.59
C ASN A 140 -0.20 -29.39 9.94
N GLN A 141 1.04 -28.97 10.15
CA GLN A 141 2.24 -29.59 9.57
C GLN A 141 2.14 -29.74 8.04
N LYS A 142 1.63 -28.71 7.39
CA LYS A 142 1.30 -28.73 5.95
C LYS A 142 2.18 -27.75 5.19
N LEU A 143 2.71 -28.17 4.05
CA LEU A 143 3.32 -27.28 3.07
C LEU A 143 2.23 -26.45 2.40
N LEU A 144 2.27 -25.11 2.57
CA LEU A 144 1.32 -24.17 1.99
C LEU A 144 1.80 -23.66 0.63
N LEU A 145 3.08 -23.30 0.53
CA LEU A 145 3.66 -22.71 -0.68
C LEU A 145 5.10 -23.23 -0.86
N LYS A 146 5.47 -23.57 -2.10
CA LYS A 146 6.86 -23.84 -2.49
C LYS A 146 7.16 -23.07 -3.76
N LYS A 147 8.27 -22.33 -3.77
CA LYS A 147 8.74 -21.58 -4.93
C LYS A 147 10.22 -21.87 -5.18
N ILE A 148 10.58 -21.83 -6.46
CA ILE A 148 11.95 -22.03 -6.94
C ILE A 148 12.27 -20.84 -7.82
N TYR A 149 13.40 -20.19 -7.55
CA TYR A 149 13.85 -19.05 -8.31
C TYR A 149 15.28 -19.27 -8.79
N ALA A 150 15.58 -18.79 -9.99
CA ALA A 150 16.93 -18.65 -10.53
C ALA A 150 17.10 -17.20 -10.93
N THR A 151 18.05 -16.50 -10.33
CA THR A 151 18.22 -15.06 -10.47
C THR A 151 19.70 -14.65 -10.38
N ASP A 152 20.01 -13.39 -10.57
CA ASP A 152 21.34 -12.86 -10.27
C ASP A 152 21.48 -12.51 -8.79
N LEU A 153 22.70 -12.59 -8.26
CA LEU A 153 23.01 -12.20 -6.87
C LEU A 153 22.55 -10.78 -6.55
N SER A 154 22.69 -9.86 -7.51
CA SER A 154 22.24 -8.47 -7.37
C SER A 154 20.72 -8.31 -7.22
N ALA A 155 19.96 -9.30 -7.69
CA ALA A 155 18.50 -9.31 -7.61
C ALA A 155 17.96 -10.12 -6.42
N ALA A 156 18.82 -10.59 -5.51
CA ALA A 156 18.44 -11.44 -4.38
C ALA A 156 17.33 -10.82 -3.52
N ARG A 157 17.47 -9.53 -3.14
CA ARG A 157 16.45 -8.79 -2.39
C ARG A 157 15.11 -8.79 -3.12
N GLN A 158 15.11 -8.44 -4.42
CA GLN A 158 13.88 -8.37 -5.23
C GLN A 158 13.19 -9.73 -5.32
N THR A 159 13.97 -10.81 -5.40
CA THR A 159 13.43 -12.17 -5.44
C THR A 159 12.78 -12.56 -4.10
N ILE A 160 13.35 -12.18 -2.97
CA ILE A 160 12.74 -12.39 -1.65
C ILE A 160 11.45 -11.58 -1.50
N LEU A 161 11.44 -10.33 -1.94
CA LEU A 161 10.22 -9.49 -1.94
C LEU A 161 9.13 -10.08 -2.84
N THR A 162 9.54 -10.70 -3.96
CA THR A 162 8.63 -11.49 -4.82
C THR A 162 7.97 -12.62 -4.06
N PHE A 163 8.76 -13.42 -3.32
CA PHE A 163 8.20 -14.48 -2.51
C PHE A 163 7.27 -13.95 -1.42
N ALA A 164 7.61 -12.80 -0.81
CA ALA A 164 6.75 -12.14 0.16
C ALA A 164 5.39 -11.74 -0.44
N ASP A 165 5.35 -11.17 -1.67
CA ASP A 165 4.10 -10.83 -2.37
C ASP A 165 3.28 -12.09 -2.70
N GLU A 166 3.93 -13.15 -3.17
CA GLU A 166 3.26 -14.42 -3.47
C GLU A 166 2.72 -15.11 -2.21
N MET A 167 3.45 -14.98 -1.09
CA MET A 167 2.99 -15.43 0.21
C MET A 167 1.76 -14.66 0.66
N MET A 168 1.76 -13.33 0.52
CA MET A 168 0.59 -12.48 0.79
C MET A 168 -0.60 -12.92 -0.05
N LEU A 169 -0.41 -13.08 -1.36
CA LEU A 169 -1.46 -13.52 -2.27
C LEU A 169 -2.03 -14.88 -1.85
N HIS A 170 -1.17 -15.82 -1.45
CA HIS A 170 -1.61 -17.14 -1.02
C HIS A 170 -2.44 -17.11 0.27
N LEU A 171 -2.02 -16.29 1.25
CA LEU A 171 -2.64 -16.23 2.58
C LEU A 171 -3.86 -15.29 2.65
N THR A 172 -3.87 -14.22 1.85
CA THR A 172 -4.90 -13.16 1.95
C THR A 172 -5.77 -13.01 0.70
N GLY A 173 -5.35 -13.60 -0.42
CA GLY A 173 -6.00 -13.41 -1.73
C GLY A 173 -5.56 -12.13 -2.47
N GLU A 174 -4.71 -11.30 -1.86
CA GLU A 174 -4.21 -10.04 -2.44
C GLU A 174 -2.68 -10.02 -2.43
N LEU A 175 -2.07 -9.48 -3.48
CA LEU A 175 -0.63 -9.23 -3.50
C LEU A 175 -0.23 -8.26 -2.39
N GLY A 176 0.98 -8.42 -1.87
CA GLY A 176 1.58 -7.47 -0.93
C GLY A 176 1.92 -6.12 -1.57
N ILE A 177 2.67 -5.34 -0.82
CA ILE A 177 3.12 -3.98 -1.20
C ILE A 177 4.63 -3.91 -1.41
N PHE A 178 5.31 -5.06 -1.47
CA PHE A 178 6.77 -5.11 -1.37
C PHE A 178 7.48 -4.69 -2.67
N HIS A 179 6.74 -4.55 -3.78
CA HIS A 179 7.19 -3.93 -5.02
C HIS A 179 6.49 -2.58 -5.25
N THR A 180 6.49 -1.74 -4.22
CA THR A 180 6.01 -0.36 -4.30
C THR A 180 7.09 0.61 -3.87
N GLN A 181 6.92 1.88 -4.23
CA GLN A 181 7.81 2.96 -3.88
C GLN A 181 7.02 4.12 -3.28
N ILE A 182 7.72 4.99 -2.58
CA ILE A 182 7.18 6.20 -1.98
C ILE A 182 7.86 7.37 -2.66
N ALA A 183 7.08 8.27 -3.25
CA ALA A 183 7.52 9.59 -3.67
C ALA A 183 7.32 10.56 -2.50
N PHE A 184 8.25 11.46 -2.29
CA PHE A 184 8.16 12.46 -1.21
C PHE A 184 9.03 13.68 -1.50
N VAL A 185 8.75 14.76 -0.80
CA VAL A 185 9.58 15.97 -0.82
C VAL A 185 10.63 15.89 0.28
N GLY A 186 11.89 16.11 -0.06
CA GLY A 186 13.01 16.20 0.90
C GLY A 186 13.82 17.46 0.70
N ASP A 187 14.41 17.99 1.77
CA ASP A 187 15.21 19.22 1.75
C ASP A 187 16.70 18.99 2.08
N ALA A 188 17.19 17.77 1.98
CA ALA A 188 18.55 17.38 2.31
C ALA A 188 19.64 18.18 1.56
N THR A 189 19.31 18.76 0.41
CA THR A 189 20.23 19.60 -0.40
C THR A 189 20.13 21.09 -0.07
N GLY A 190 19.31 21.48 0.89
CA GLY A 190 18.94 22.88 1.18
C GLY A 190 17.83 23.41 0.27
N LYS A 191 17.33 22.59 -0.67
CA LYS A 191 16.23 22.88 -1.57
C LYS A 191 15.18 21.76 -1.45
N LYS A 192 13.92 22.07 -1.72
CA LYS A 192 12.85 21.07 -1.73
C LYS A 192 12.86 20.32 -3.05
N GLU A 193 13.20 19.04 -2.99
CA GLU A 193 13.33 18.17 -4.16
C GLU A 193 12.48 16.92 -4.01
N ILE A 194 12.12 16.32 -5.16
CA ILE A 194 11.40 15.04 -5.17
C ILE A 194 12.39 13.90 -5.02
N TYR A 195 12.08 12.99 -4.11
CA TYR A 195 12.82 11.75 -3.85
C TYR A 195 11.88 10.55 -4.03
N LEU A 196 12.49 9.41 -4.37
CA LEU A 196 11.84 8.10 -4.33
C LEU A 196 12.59 7.21 -3.36
N ALA A 197 11.85 6.39 -2.61
CA ALA A 197 12.39 5.30 -1.79
C ALA A 197 11.56 4.04 -2.02
N ASP A 198 12.10 2.85 -1.72
CA ASP A 198 11.30 1.64 -1.64
C ASP A 198 10.29 1.74 -0.49
N PHE A 199 9.27 0.87 -0.48
CA PHE A 199 8.17 0.86 0.51
C PHE A 199 8.64 0.93 1.97
N ASP A 200 9.83 0.40 2.28
CA ASP A 200 10.42 0.34 3.62
C ASP A 200 11.40 1.49 3.92
N GLY A 201 11.53 2.46 3.02
CA GLY A 201 12.43 3.60 3.14
C GLY A 201 13.86 3.34 2.64
N SER A 202 14.16 2.15 2.13
CA SER A 202 15.47 1.84 1.53
C SER A 202 15.61 2.41 0.10
N HIS A 203 16.82 2.34 -0.47
CA HIS A 203 17.14 2.73 -1.86
C HIS A 203 16.66 4.12 -2.27
N ILE A 204 16.93 5.12 -1.43
CA ILE A 204 16.53 6.51 -1.69
C ILE A 204 17.25 7.04 -2.94
N ARG A 205 16.49 7.69 -3.81
CA ARG A 205 16.98 8.31 -5.05
C ARG A 205 16.39 9.71 -5.18
N GLN A 206 17.25 10.70 -5.41
CA GLN A 206 16.82 12.06 -5.75
C GLN A 206 16.41 12.11 -7.22
N MET A 207 15.22 12.64 -7.50
CA MET A 207 14.63 12.69 -8.83
C MET A 207 14.75 14.06 -9.49
N THR A 208 14.62 15.14 -8.74
CA THR A 208 14.72 16.52 -9.24
C THR A 208 15.97 17.21 -8.70
N ARG A 209 16.56 18.14 -9.48
CA ARG A 209 17.80 18.89 -9.12
C ARG A 209 17.85 20.28 -9.75
N ASP A 210 16.79 20.75 -10.33
CA ASP A 210 16.82 21.83 -11.31
C ASP A 210 16.00 23.07 -10.92
N SER A 211 15.41 23.09 -9.72
CA SER A 211 14.69 24.23 -9.22
C SER A 211 14.94 24.46 -7.73
N ASP A 212 14.44 25.57 -7.21
CA ASP A 212 14.55 25.86 -5.78
C ASP A 212 13.48 25.14 -4.96
N MET A 213 12.39 24.73 -5.62
CA MET A 213 11.27 24.08 -4.95
C MET A 213 10.52 23.16 -5.92
N ASN A 214 10.44 21.88 -5.55
CA ASN A 214 9.60 20.86 -6.18
C ASN A 214 8.73 20.23 -5.10
N LEU A 215 7.40 20.18 -5.32
CA LEU A 215 6.38 19.84 -4.33
C LEU A 215 5.33 18.89 -4.92
N ALA A 216 4.50 18.34 -4.04
CA ALA A 216 3.29 17.58 -4.37
C ALA A 216 3.52 16.50 -5.43
N PRO A 217 4.44 15.54 -5.22
CA PRO A 217 4.58 14.42 -6.12
C PRO A 217 3.29 13.60 -6.14
N ALA A 218 2.90 13.11 -7.33
CA ALA A 218 1.78 12.20 -7.49
C ALA A 218 2.11 11.11 -8.52
N TRP A 219 1.88 9.85 -8.16
CA TRP A 219 2.15 8.70 -9.00
C TRP A 219 1.09 8.52 -10.10
N ALA A 220 1.55 8.22 -11.30
CA ALA A 220 0.66 7.69 -12.34
C ALA A 220 0.23 6.25 -11.99
N PRO A 221 -1.01 5.84 -12.38
CA PRO A 221 -1.56 4.52 -12.03
C PRO A 221 -0.77 3.33 -12.62
N ASP A 222 0.01 3.55 -13.67
CA ASP A 222 0.87 2.53 -14.28
C ASP A 222 2.26 2.44 -13.63
N GLY A 223 2.59 3.38 -12.72
CA GLY A 223 3.85 3.43 -12.00
C GLY A 223 5.07 3.81 -12.84
N LYS A 224 4.87 4.36 -14.04
CA LYS A 224 5.98 4.72 -14.95
C LYS A 224 6.39 6.17 -14.86
N GLU A 225 5.52 7.02 -14.39
CA GLU A 225 5.75 8.46 -14.27
C GLU A 225 5.21 9.01 -12.95
N ILE A 226 5.69 10.18 -12.59
CA ILE A 226 5.19 11.02 -11.50
C ILE A 226 4.90 12.41 -12.05
N SER A 227 3.83 13.05 -11.58
CA SER A 227 3.64 14.49 -11.72
C SER A 227 4.10 15.21 -10.45
N TYR A 228 4.48 16.46 -10.58
CA TYR A 228 4.89 17.29 -9.46
C TYR A 228 4.72 18.78 -9.78
N VAL A 229 4.78 19.63 -8.76
CA VAL A 229 4.78 21.08 -8.88
C VAL A 229 6.21 21.57 -8.83
N GLY A 230 6.66 22.31 -9.84
CA GLY A 230 8.00 22.91 -9.89
C GLY A 230 7.95 24.44 -10.02
N TYR A 231 8.88 25.11 -9.35
CA TYR A 231 9.00 26.59 -9.35
C TYR A 231 10.13 27.10 -10.24
N LYS A 232 10.56 26.35 -11.27
CA LYS A 232 11.66 26.71 -12.17
C LYS A 232 11.54 28.10 -12.80
N ARG A 233 10.33 28.61 -12.95
CA ARG A 233 10.03 29.88 -13.58
C ARG A 233 9.53 30.94 -12.58
N GLY A 234 9.59 30.65 -11.27
CA GLY A 234 9.04 31.49 -10.20
C GLY A 234 7.53 31.37 -10.01
N ASN A 235 6.83 30.67 -10.91
CA ASN A 235 5.41 30.35 -10.81
C ASN A 235 5.28 28.85 -10.50
N PRO A 236 4.29 28.41 -9.70
CA PRO A 236 4.01 26.98 -9.53
C PRO A 236 3.45 26.41 -10.84
N ASP A 237 4.24 25.61 -11.53
CA ASP A 237 3.89 24.96 -12.78
C ASP A 237 3.81 23.44 -12.56
N LEU A 238 2.94 22.76 -13.32
CA LEU A 238 2.86 21.29 -13.29
C LEU A 238 3.83 20.67 -14.27
N TYR A 239 4.54 19.67 -13.79
CA TYR A 239 5.45 18.85 -14.57
C TYR A 239 5.06 17.38 -14.45
N THR A 240 5.43 16.59 -15.46
CA THR A 240 5.49 15.13 -15.38
C THR A 240 6.92 14.67 -15.63
N MET A 241 7.31 13.55 -15.02
CA MET A 241 8.63 12.94 -15.18
C MET A 241 8.48 11.45 -15.45
N ASP A 242 8.98 11.01 -16.59
CA ASP A 242 9.17 9.58 -16.88
C ASP A 242 10.33 9.06 -16.02
N LEU A 243 10.07 7.99 -15.25
CA LEU A 243 11.03 7.46 -14.29
C LEU A 243 12.20 6.71 -14.95
N SER A 244 12.06 6.29 -16.19
CA SER A 244 13.13 5.62 -16.95
C SER A 244 14.15 6.62 -17.49
N THR A 245 13.71 7.75 -18.00
CA THR A 245 14.56 8.81 -18.54
C THR A 245 14.96 9.85 -17.51
N LYS A 246 14.14 10.02 -16.46
CA LYS A 246 14.25 11.07 -15.43
C LYS A 246 14.19 12.49 -16.01
N VAL A 247 13.52 12.65 -17.14
CA VAL A 247 13.30 13.95 -17.78
C VAL A 247 11.94 14.47 -17.33
N GLY A 248 11.93 15.68 -16.75
CA GLY A 248 10.72 16.38 -16.35
C GLY A 248 10.24 17.31 -17.43
N GLU A 249 9.04 17.13 -17.93
CA GLU A 249 8.40 17.97 -18.95
C GLU A 249 7.20 18.72 -18.36
N PRO A 250 7.00 20.00 -18.75
CA PRO A 250 5.87 20.78 -18.26
C PRO A 250 4.56 20.30 -18.90
N ILE A 251 3.52 20.16 -18.09
CA ILE A 251 2.15 19.83 -18.55
C ILE A 251 1.16 21.00 -18.33
N SER A 252 1.45 21.92 -17.43
CA SER A 252 0.68 23.17 -17.30
C SER A 252 1.56 24.29 -16.77
N MET A 253 1.66 25.36 -17.55
CA MET A 253 2.38 26.60 -17.21
C MET A 253 1.47 27.82 -17.36
N ARG A 254 0.21 27.69 -16.99
CA ARG A 254 -0.79 28.76 -17.06
C ARG A 254 -0.50 29.82 -15.99
N PRO A 255 -0.89 31.10 -16.23
CA PRO A 255 -0.77 32.13 -15.20
C PRO A 255 -1.47 31.72 -13.89
N GLY A 256 -0.86 32.08 -12.74
CA GLY A 256 -1.38 31.73 -11.42
C GLY A 256 -1.00 30.31 -10.98
N LEU A 257 -1.86 29.70 -10.17
CA LEU A 257 -1.60 28.37 -9.59
C LEU A 257 -1.81 27.26 -10.62
N ASN A 258 -0.85 26.35 -10.69
CA ASN A 258 -0.94 25.05 -11.35
C ASN A 258 -0.42 24.04 -10.31
N ILE A 259 -1.30 23.49 -9.47
CA ILE A 259 -0.90 22.72 -8.27
C ILE A 259 -1.76 21.48 -8.04
N ALA A 260 -1.33 20.65 -7.08
CA ALA A 260 -2.05 19.49 -6.56
C ALA A 260 -2.53 18.52 -7.67
N PRO A 261 -1.61 18.00 -8.51
CA PRO A 261 -1.99 17.04 -9.52
C PRO A 261 -2.41 15.72 -8.88
N THR A 262 -3.42 15.06 -9.45
CA THR A 262 -3.80 13.69 -9.09
C THR A 262 -4.26 12.94 -10.34
N TYR A 263 -3.66 11.80 -10.63
CA TYR A 263 -4.01 11.03 -11.81
C TYR A 263 -5.37 10.35 -11.69
N TYR A 264 -6.09 10.35 -12.80
CA TYR A 264 -7.29 9.55 -12.95
C TYR A 264 -6.96 8.06 -12.79
N PRO A 265 -7.73 7.27 -12.01
CA PRO A 265 -7.35 5.89 -11.64
C PRO A 265 -7.10 4.95 -12.82
N LYS A 266 -7.71 5.22 -13.99
CA LYS A 266 -7.50 4.42 -15.22
C LYS A 266 -6.43 5.00 -16.15
N GLY A 267 -5.69 6.03 -15.70
CA GLY A 267 -4.65 6.70 -16.48
C GLY A 267 -5.17 7.63 -17.58
N GLY A 268 -4.23 8.23 -18.32
CA GLY A 268 -4.48 9.08 -19.47
C GLY A 268 -5.04 10.48 -19.18
N LYS A 269 -5.33 10.79 -17.94
CA LYS A 269 -5.87 12.07 -17.47
C LYS A 269 -5.41 12.37 -16.06
N LEU A 270 -5.45 13.64 -15.66
CA LEU A 270 -5.22 14.06 -14.27
C LEU A 270 -6.18 15.20 -13.91
N ALA A 271 -6.55 15.28 -12.65
CA ALA A 271 -7.17 16.46 -12.09
C ALA A 271 -6.09 17.34 -11.45
N ALA A 272 -6.25 18.65 -11.53
CA ALA A 272 -5.36 19.61 -10.91
C ALA A 272 -6.12 20.87 -10.52
N THR A 273 -5.52 21.66 -9.63
CA THR A 273 -6.00 23.00 -9.29
C THR A 273 -5.32 24.02 -10.17
N LEU A 274 -6.11 24.80 -10.91
CA LEU A 274 -5.64 25.90 -11.74
C LEU A 274 -6.34 27.20 -11.35
N SER A 275 -5.64 28.35 -11.41
CA SER A 275 -6.23 29.64 -11.05
C SER A 275 -6.15 30.72 -12.16
N PHE A 276 -5.86 30.34 -13.40
CA PHE A 276 -5.68 31.26 -14.52
C PHE A 276 -6.95 32.09 -14.86
N THR A 277 -8.13 31.64 -14.43
CA THR A 277 -9.40 32.37 -14.55
C THR A 277 -9.66 33.37 -13.41
N GLY A 278 -8.72 33.52 -12.45
CA GLY A 278 -8.78 34.40 -11.31
C GLY A 278 -9.16 33.77 -9.98
N ASN A 279 -9.67 32.53 -10.00
CA ASN A 279 -10.00 31.74 -8.79
C ASN A 279 -9.45 30.33 -8.91
N PRO A 280 -8.89 29.75 -7.83
CA PRO A 280 -8.48 28.35 -7.81
C PRO A 280 -9.68 27.41 -7.94
N GLU A 281 -9.72 26.67 -9.03
CA GLU A 281 -10.77 25.71 -9.36
C GLU A 281 -10.16 24.39 -9.85
N LEU A 282 -10.93 23.31 -9.81
CA LEU A 282 -10.49 22.01 -10.28
C LEU A 282 -10.72 21.86 -11.79
N TYR A 283 -9.70 21.33 -12.45
CA TYR A 283 -9.73 21.05 -13.89
C TYR A 283 -9.30 19.60 -14.16
N LEU A 284 -9.94 19.00 -15.16
CA LEU A 284 -9.51 17.73 -15.74
C LEU A 284 -8.65 18.02 -16.95
N LEU A 285 -7.43 17.52 -16.97
CA LEU A 285 -6.45 17.65 -18.04
C LEU A 285 -6.21 16.30 -18.70
N ASP A 286 -5.84 16.30 -19.97
CA ASP A 286 -5.25 15.13 -20.61
C ASP A 286 -3.75 14.97 -20.25
N ALA A 287 -3.11 13.92 -20.75
CA ALA A 287 -1.69 13.65 -20.49
C ALA A 287 -0.73 14.73 -21.05
N LYS A 288 -1.20 15.59 -21.96
CA LYS A 288 -0.42 16.71 -22.52
C LYS A 288 -0.67 18.03 -21.79
N GLY A 289 -1.61 18.03 -20.84
CA GLY A 289 -2.01 19.23 -20.08
C GLY A 289 -3.10 20.07 -20.76
N ASP A 290 -3.71 19.58 -21.83
CA ASP A 290 -4.88 20.24 -22.42
C ASP A 290 -6.10 20.07 -21.54
N ILE A 291 -6.87 21.17 -21.34
CA ILE A 291 -8.07 21.16 -20.50
C ILE A 291 -9.16 20.37 -21.22
N LEU A 292 -9.58 19.27 -20.61
CA LEU A 292 -10.74 18.48 -21.04
C LEU A 292 -12.04 19.01 -20.46
N LYS A 293 -12.01 19.44 -19.19
CA LYS A 293 -13.19 19.94 -18.48
C LYS A 293 -12.79 20.78 -17.26
N GLN A 294 -13.51 21.86 -17.01
CA GLN A 294 -13.53 22.50 -15.70
C GLN A 294 -14.49 21.73 -14.80
N LEU A 295 -14.01 21.26 -13.64
CA LEU A 295 -14.77 20.36 -12.75
C LEU A 295 -15.57 21.13 -11.71
N THR A 296 -15.04 22.29 -11.26
CA THR A 296 -15.73 23.18 -10.31
C THR A 296 -15.82 24.59 -10.88
N ILE A 297 -16.93 25.28 -10.60
CA ILE A 297 -17.18 26.67 -11.04
C ILE A 297 -17.93 27.39 -9.93
N ASN A 298 -17.21 28.21 -9.16
CA ASN A 298 -17.79 29.00 -8.09
C ASN A 298 -16.82 30.10 -7.65
N TRP A 299 -17.20 30.93 -6.66
CA TRP A 299 -16.38 32.01 -6.13
C TRP A 299 -15.43 31.57 -5.00
N SER A 300 -15.46 30.30 -4.62
CA SER A 300 -14.68 29.77 -3.52
C SER A 300 -13.38 29.14 -4.05
N ILE A 301 -12.45 28.91 -3.16
CA ILE A 301 -11.20 28.21 -3.45
C ILE A 301 -11.47 26.71 -3.40
N ASP A 302 -11.30 26.03 -4.53
CA ASP A 302 -11.43 24.58 -4.67
C ASP A 302 -10.06 23.98 -5.03
N VAL A 303 -9.50 23.15 -4.14
CA VAL A 303 -8.11 22.65 -4.25
C VAL A 303 -7.95 21.20 -3.80
N SER A 304 -6.77 20.63 -4.03
CA SER A 304 -6.34 19.30 -3.53
C SER A 304 -7.31 18.17 -3.86
N PRO A 305 -7.52 17.87 -5.14
CA PRO A 305 -8.40 16.78 -5.56
C PRO A 305 -7.82 15.41 -5.23
N SER A 306 -8.70 14.44 -4.91
CA SER A 306 -8.37 13.02 -4.72
C SER A 306 -9.47 12.14 -5.31
N TRP A 307 -9.11 11.24 -6.23
CA TRP A 307 -10.05 10.39 -6.95
C TRP A 307 -10.59 9.22 -6.13
N ALA A 308 -11.88 8.95 -6.25
CA ALA A 308 -12.41 7.63 -5.95
C ALA A 308 -11.81 6.59 -6.92
N PRO A 309 -11.55 5.33 -6.49
CA PRO A 309 -10.87 4.33 -7.32
C PRO A 309 -11.64 3.94 -8.59
N ASP A 310 -12.96 4.13 -8.62
CA ASP A 310 -13.80 3.93 -9.81
C ASP A 310 -13.72 5.09 -10.82
N GLY A 311 -13.17 6.25 -10.38
CA GLY A 311 -13.07 7.47 -11.16
C GLY A 311 -14.39 8.20 -11.39
N GLN A 312 -15.44 7.89 -10.62
CA GLN A 312 -16.74 8.55 -10.75
C GLN A 312 -16.92 9.75 -9.80
N LYS A 313 -16.12 9.80 -8.74
CA LYS A 313 -16.17 10.84 -7.73
C LYS A 313 -14.79 11.39 -7.43
N LEU A 314 -14.77 12.61 -6.89
CA LEU A 314 -13.56 13.33 -6.51
C LEU A 314 -13.77 13.97 -5.15
N ALA A 315 -12.94 13.66 -4.16
CA ALA A 315 -12.86 14.40 -2.92
C ALA A 315 -11.96 15.63 -3.12
N TYR A 316 -12.27 16.75 -2.50
CA TYR A 316 -11.48 17.97 -2.62
C TYR A 316 -11.75 18.93 -1.46
N VAL A 317 -10.90 19.92 -1.31
CA VAL A 317 -11.05 21.00 -0.31
C VAL A 317 -11.78 22.17 -0.92
N SER A 318 -12.78 22.69 -0.20
CA SER A 318 -13.48 23.93 -0.57
C SER A 318 -13.74 24.81 0.64
N ASN A 319 -13.58 26.12 0.50
CA ASN A 319 -13.91 27.09 1.53
C ASN A 319 -15.30 27.74 1.34
N ARG A 320 -16.17 27.19 0.48
CA ARG A 320 -17.52 27.74 0.17
C ARG A 320 -18.45 27.83 1.38
N ALA A 321 -18.15 27.12 2.47
CA ALA A 321 -18.86 27.21 3.74
C ALA A 321 -18.18 28.17 4.75
N GLY A 322 -17.25 29.03 4.28
CA GLY A 322 -16.49 30.00 5.08
C GLY A 322 -15.08 29.53 5.44
N ILE A 323 -14.91 28.29 5.90
CA ILE A 323 -13.63 27.65 6.23
C ILE A 323 -13.39 26.42 5.34
N PRO A 324 -12.12 26.02 5.10
CA PRO A 324 -11.80 24.87 4.30
C PRO A 324 -12.37 23.57 4.87
N GLN A 325 -13.12 22.85 4.05
CA GLN A 325 -13.76 21.58 4.39
C GLN A 325 -13.63 20.59 3.22
N ILE A 326 -13.77 19.31 3.50
CA ILE A 326 -13.78 18.30 2.46
C ILE A 326 -15.16 18.21 1.82
N TYR A 327 -15.17 18.21 0.50
CA TYR A 327 -16.34 18.01 -0.35
C TYR A 327 -16.13 16.82 -1.26
N VAL A 328 -17.21 16.22 -1.71
CA VAL A 328 -17.22 15.15 -2.72
C VAL A 328 -18.01 15.64 -3.92
N LEU A 329 -17.36 15.69 -5.08
CA LEU A 329 -17.96 15.95 -6.39
C LEU A 329 -18.35 14.61 -7.03
N ASP A 330 -19.59 14.46 -7.42
CA ASP A 330 -20.08 13.37 -8.28
C ASP A 330 -20.04 13.85 -9.74
N LEU A 331 -19.25 13.18 -10.57
CA LEU A 331 -19.02 13.62 -11.95
C LEU A 331 -20.20 13.40 -12.89
N ALA A 332 -21.07 12.44 -12.58
CA ALA A 332 -22.24 12.15 -13.39
C ALA A 332 -23.36 13.19 -13.18
N THR A 333 -23.53 13.65 -11.94
CA THR A 333 -24.55 14.62 -11.57
C THR A 333 -24.02 16.05 -11.48
N GLU A 334 -22.69 16.22 -11.51
CA GLU A 334 -21.96 17.49 -11.30
C GLU A 334 -22.29 18.16 -9.95
N ARG A 335 -22.74 17.38 -8.97
CA ARG A 335 -23.10 17.90 -7.65
C ARG A 335 -21.96 17.69 -6.67
N SER A 336 -21.68 18.75 -5.90
CA SER A 336 -20.76 18.71 -4.79
C SER A 336 -21.50 18.63 -3.46
N THR A 337 -21.14 17.66 -2.63
CA THR A 337 -21.70 17.47 -1.29
C THR A 337 -20.62 17.69 -0.25
N ARG A 338 -20.89 18.49 0.79
CA ARG A 338 -19.97 18.67 1.92
C ARG A 338 -19.89 17.37 2.71
N LEU A 339 -18.66 16.91 2.99
CA LEU A 339 -18.39 15.69 3.72
C LEU A 339 -18.05 15.93 5.19
N THR A 340 -17.27 16.99 5.50
CA THR A 340 -16.82 17.27 6.87
C THR A 340 -17.54 18.50 7.44
N PHE A 341 -17.94 18.45 8.71
CA PHE A 341 -18.69 19.49 9.41
C PHE A 341 -18.00 19.94 10.70
N GLU A 342 -17.05 19.17 11.19
CA GLU A 342 -16.28 19.44 12.39
C GLU A 342 -14.85 19.90 12.02
N GLY A 343 -14.17 20.57 12.95
CA GLY A 343 -12.82 21.12 12.76
C GLY A 343 -12.79 22.49 12.07
N ASP A 344 -11.74 23.25 12.37
CA ASP A 344 -11.56 24.62 11.89
C ASP A 344 -10.97 24.69 10.49
N TYR A 345 -10.27 23.63 10.06
CA TYR A 345 -9.61 23.52 8.76
C TYR A 345 -9.40 22.06 8.40
N ASN A 346 -10.04 21.58 7.34
CA ASN A 346 -9.86 20.22 6.84
C ASN A 346 -9.24 20.26 5.44
N THR A 347 -8.15 19.49 5.24
CA THR A 347 -7.34 19.53 4.02
C THR A 347 -6.77 18.16 3.64
N SER A 348 -6.08 18.10 2.51
CA SER A 348 -5.35 16.91 2.03
C SER A 348 -6.18 15.62 2.03
N PRO A 349 -7.37 15.61 1.39
CA PRO A 349 -8.15 14.40 1.29
C PRO A 349 -7.40 13.32 0.50
N ALA A 350 -7.49 12.06 0.96
CA ALA A 350 -6.95 10.91 0.27
C ALA A 350 -7.98 9.77 0.25
N TRP A 351 -8.52 9.46 -0.92
CA TRP A 351 -9.50 8.39 -1.08
C TRP A 351 -8.83 7.02 -1.02
N SER A 352 -9.41 6.10 -0.26
CA SER A 352 -8.94 4.72 -0.16
C SER A 352 -8.97 4.02 -1.51
N PRO A 353 -7.96 3.21 -1.87
CA PRO A 353 -7.99 2.39 -3.09
C PRO A 353 -9.11 1.34 -3.07
N ARG A 354 -9.73 1.08 -1.92
CA ARG A 354 -10.91 0.21 -1.75
C ARG A 354 -12.22 0.96 -1.98
N GLY A 355 -12.20 2.30 -2.04
CA GLY A 355 -13.38 3.14 -2.25
C GLY A 355 -14.25 3.38 -1.01
N ASP A 356 -13.92 2.77 0.10
CA ASP A 356 -14.75 2.69 1.31
C ASP A 356 -14.45 3.77 2.36
N ARG A 357 -13.32 4.48 2.26
CA ARG A 357 -12.84 5.47 3.24
C ARG A 357 -12.19 6.67 2.54
N ILE A 358 -12.20 7.80 3.23
CA ILE A 358 -11.45 9.01 2.88
C ILE A 358 -10.66 9.44 4.11
N LEU A 359 -9.33 9.60 3.95
CA LEU A 359 -8.48 10.26 4.94
C LEU A 359 -8.48 11.76 4.69
N TYR A 360 -8.22 12.54 5.72
CA TYR A 360 -7.91 13.96 5.60
C TYR A 360 -7.11 14.45 6.81
N ALA A 361 -6.43 15.58 6.68
CA ALA A 361 -5.81 16.27 7.79
C ALA A 361 -6.79 17.33 8.30
N GLY A 362 -7.14 17.27 9.57
CA GLY A 362 -8.08 18.19 10.23
C GLY A 362 -7.40 18.98 11.34
N LEU A 363 -7.56 20.31 11.33
CA LEU A 363 -7.11 21.20 12.40
C LEU A 363 -8.10 21.11 13.57
N HIS A 364 -7.64 20.63 14.69
CA HIS A 364 -8.40 20.52 15.94
C HIS A 364 -7.49 20.89 17.12
N ASP A 365 -7.97 21.71 18.02
CA ASP A 365 -7.20 22.21 19.17
C ASP A 365 -5.82 22.78 18.80
N GLY A 366 -5.74 23.48 17.66
CA GLY A 366 -4.53 24.15 17.18
C GLY A 366 -3.48 23.23 16.56
N ARG A 367 -3.80 21.96 16.26
CA ARG A 367 -2.92 20.99 15.61
C ARG A 367 -3.65 20.23 14.51
N PHE A 368 -2.88 19.83 13.51
CA PHE A 368 -3.38 18.91 12.48
C PHE A 368 -3.26 17.48 12.95
N ASP A 369 -4.34 16.73 12.78
CA ASP A 369 -4.39 15.30 12.98
C ASP A 369 -5.01 14.60 11.76
N ILE A 370 -4.67 13.31 11.58
CA ILE A 370 -5.26 12.49 10.52
C ILE A 370 -6.59 11.95 11.00
N PHE A 371 -7.61 12.19 10.19
CA PHE A 371 -8.96 11.67 10.36
C PHE A 371 -9.31 10.73 9.21
N MET A 372 -10.27 9.87 9.47
CA MET A 372 -10.85 8.94 8.50
C MET A 372 -12.37 9.00 8.59
N ILE A 373 -13.03 9.02 7.42
CA ILE A 373 -14.48 9.11 7.31
C ILE A 373 -14.98 8.25 6.12
N ASN A 374 -16.20 7.73 6.21
CA ASN A 374 -16.83 7.10 5.04
C ASN A 374 -17.18 8.15 3.96
N PRO A 375 -17.25 7.78 2.67
CA PRO A 375 -17.64 8.69 1.60
C PRO A 375 -19.06 9.26 1.72
N ASP A 376 -19.92 8.67 2.56
CA ASP A 376 -21.27 9.15 2.90
C ASP A 376 -21.31 10.07 4.14
N GLY A 377 -20.14 10.34 4.77
CA GLY A 377 -20.03 11.18 5.95
C GLY A 377 -20.21 10.46 7.29
N THR A 378 -20.39 9.16 7.28
CA THR A 378 -20.52 8.35 8.50
C THR A 378 -19.16 7.85 9.02
N GLU A 379 -19.14 7.30 10.23
CA GLU A 379 -17.98 6.67 10.87
C GLU A 379 -16.73 7.56 10.95
N LEU A 380 -16.88 8.84 11.29
CA LEU A 380 -15.75 9.74 11.55
C LEU A 380 -14.88 9.18 12.70
N ARG A 381 -13.57 9.06 12.43
CA ARG A 381 -12.56 8.60 13.40
C ARG A 381 -11.30 9.45 13.33
N GLN A 382 -10.79 9.88 14.46
CA GLN A 382 -9.46 10.43 14.58
C GLN A 382 -8.45 9.28 14.70
N LEU A 383 -7.40 9.28 13.86
CA LEU A 383 -6.39 8.23 13.79
C LEU A 383 -5.09 8.61 14.50
N THR A 384 -4.76 9.90 14.53
CA THR A 384 -3.60 10.44 15.24
C THR A 384 -4.04 11.42 16.31
N GLY A 385 -3.17 11.67 17.29
CA GLY A 385 -3.43 12.63 18.38
C GLY A 385 -2.23 12.73 19.30
N GLY A 386 -2.20 13.76 20.12
CA GLY A 386 -1.21 13.95 21.18
C GLY A 386 -0.09 14.90 20.80
N GLU A 387 0.86 14.54 19.95
CA GLU A 387 2.07 15.35 19.69
C GLU A 387 2.22 15.70 18.21
N GLY A 388 2.66 16.96 17.97
CA GLY A 388 2.99 17.49 16.63
C GLY A 388 1.79 17.62 15.69
N ASN A 389 2.08 18.12 14.49
CA ASN A 389 1.16 18.14 13.36
C ASN A 389 1.30 16.87 12.54
N ASN A 390 0.17 16.32 12.13
CA ASN A 390 0.07 15.13 11.31
C ASN A 390 -0.71 15.49 10.05
N GLU A 391 -0.07 15.44 8.87
CA GLU A 391 -0.62 15.99 7.64
C GLU A 391 -0.30 15.11 6.42
N ASN A 392 -0.91 15.45 5.29
CA ASN A 392 -0.68 14.83 3.98
C ASN A 392 -0.74 13.29 4.02
N PRO A 393 -1.87 12.70 4.47
CA PRO A 393 -2.01 11.26 4.47
C PRO A 393 -2.15 10.71 3.07
N CYS A 394 -1.55 9.53 2.81
CA CYS A 394 -1.82 8.74 1.62
C CYS A 394 -1.93 7.24 1.98
N TRP A 395 -2.60 6.48 1.14
CA TRP A 395 -2.83 5.06 1.33
C TRP A 395 -1.76 4.19 0.67
N SER A 396 -1.42 3.06 1.30
CA SER A 396 -0.81 1.96 0.54
C SER A 396 -1.78 1.42 -0.52
N PRO A 397 -1.29 0.86 -1.64
CA PRO A 397 -2.17 0.41 -2.74
C PRO A 397 -3.08 -0.76 -2.39
N ASP A 398 -2.88 -1.42 -1.24
CA ASP A 398 -3.78 -2.43 -0.69
C ASP A 398 -4.77 -1.86 0.35
N GLY A 399 -4.67 -0.57 0.68
CA GLY A 399 -5.54 0.10 1.64
C GLY A 399 -5.37 -0.35 3.10
N ARG A 400 -4.23 -0.98 3.45
CA ARG A 400 -3.97 -1.49 4.81
C ARG A 400 -3.10 -0.59 5.65
N LEU A 401 -2.25 0.20 5.00
CA LEU A 401 -1.34 1.15 5.65
C LEU A 401 -1.67 2.57 5.21
N ILE A 402 -1.38 3.49 6.10
CA ILE A 402 -1.45 4.93 5.89
C ILE A 402 -0.06 5.48 6.11
N LEU A 403 0.44 6.25 5.13
CA LEU A 403 1.66 7.01 5.22
C LEU A 403 1.29 8.48 5.38
N PHE A 404 1.99 9.21 6.25
CA PHE A 404 1.73 10.62 6.54
C PHE A 404 3.00 11.32 7.01
N GLN A 405 3.04 12.63 6.95
CA GLN A 405 4.09 13.41 7.57
C GLN A 405 3.72 13.76 9.02
N SER A 406 4.74 13.84 9.88
CA SER A 406 4.57 14.32 11.27
C SER A 406 5.81 15.02 11.77
N ASP A 407 5.63 16.13 12.48
CA ASP A 407 6.68 16.91 13.13
C ASP A 407 6.82 16.60 14.63
N ARG A 408 6.17 15.55 15.13
CA ARG A 408 6.17 15.14 16.56
C ARG A 408 7.57 14.92 17.16
N ASN A 409 8.58 14.74 16.34
CA ASN A 409 9.97 14.59 16.74
C ASN A 409 10.84 15.79 16.33
N GLY A 410 10.25 16.96 16.09
CA GLY A 410 10.90 18.19 15.63
C GLY A 410 10.68 18.43 14.15
N SER A 411 11.65 18.19 13.27
CA SER A 411 11.47 18.37 11.82
C SER A 411 10.48 17.34 11.25
N PRO A 412 9.63 17.72 10.29
CA PRO A 412 8.68 16.80 9.64
C PRO A 412 9.39 15.59 9.04
N THR A 413 8.90 14.41 9.34
CA THR A 413 9.37 13.13 8.80
C THR A 413 8.19 12.24 8.44
N LEU A 414 8.44 11.20 7.64
CA LEU A 414 7.39 10.28 7.23
C LEU A 414 7.13 9.21 8.29
N TRP A 415 5.84 8.95 8.51
CA TRP A 415 5.34 7.97 9.45
C TRP A 415 4.35 7.04 8.76
N VAL A 416 4.34 5.81 9.22
CA VAL A 416 3.43 4.76 8.72
C VAL A 416 2.60 4.23 9.90
N MET A 417 1.32 3.96 9.64
CA MET A 417 0.41 3.32 10.59
C MET A 417 -0.50 2.32 9.89
N GLN A 418 -1.14 1.44 10.66
CA GLN A 418 -2.24 0.62 10.17
C GLN A 418 -3.46 1.50 9.81
N ALA A 419 -4.32 1.02 8.92
CA ALA A 419 -5.54 1.73 8.52
C ALA A 419 -6.49 2.06 9.69
N ASN A 420 -6.39 1.32 10.81
CA ASN A 420 -7.15 1.58 12.04
C ASN A 420 -6.49 2.60 13.00
N GLY A 421 -5.36 3.20 12.61
CA GLY A 421 -4.60 4.18 13.40
C GLY A 421 -3.58 3.59 14.37
N THR A 422 -3.47 2.26 14.47
CA THR A 422 -2.51 1.59 15.36
C THR A 422 -1.13 1.41 14.70
N ASP A 423 -0.14 1.00 15.50
CA ASP A 423 1.23 0.68 15.04
C ASP A 423 1.89 1.86 14.31
N GLN A 424 1.71 3.09 14.86
CA GLN A 424 2.35 4.28 14.32
C GLN A 424 3.86 4.21 14.52
N ARG A 425 4.60 4.28 13.42
CA ARG A 425 6.05 4.20 13.46
C ARG A 425 6.67 5.10 12.40
N ARG A 426 7.85 5.65 12.72
CA ARG A 426 8.60 6.44 11.76
C ARG A 426 9.10 5.55 10.61
N LEU A 427 8.90 5.99 9.36
CA LEU A 427 9.57 5.41 8.20
C LEU A 427 11.05 5.84 8.24
N ARG A 428 11.95 4.87 8.37
CA ARG A 428 13.39 5.16 8.48
C ARG A 428 13.98 5.46 7.10
N LEU A 429 14.05 6.73 6.77
CA LEU A 429 14.76 7.22 5.61
C LEU A 429 16.18 7.64 6.04
N ASN A 430 17.21 7.10 5.38
CA ASN A 430 18.59 7.57 5.59
C ASN A 430 18.82 8.84 4.76
N LEU A 431 18.09 9.89 5.11
CA LEU A 431 18.12 11.21 4.48
C LEU A 431 18.04 12.27 5.57
N ASN A 432 18.94 13.26 5.50
CA ASN A 432 18.92 14.42 6.40
C ASN A 432 17.78 15.38 6.03
N GLY A 433 17.41 16.25 6.99
CA GLY A 433 16.39 17.27 6.76
C GLY A 433 14.95 16.75 6.89
N SER A 434 14.03 17.57 6.40
CA SER A 434 12.60 17.28 6.44
C SER A 434 12.19 16.34 5.32
N GLN A 435 11.15 15.53 5.58
CA GLN A 435 10.49 14.70 4.60
C GLN A 435 8.99 14.96 4.69
N THR A 436 8.39 15.40 3.59
CA THR A 436 7.00 15.86 3.55
C THR A 436 6.28 15.38 2.29
N GLU A 437 4.97 15.58 2.23
CA GLU A 437 4.11 15.37 1.07
C GLU A 437 4.31 13.98 0.42
N PRO A 438 4.14 12.88 1.17
CA PRO A 438 4.32 11.55 0.62
C PRO A 438 3.19 11.19 -0.34
N ASP A 439 3.55 10.42 -1.38
CA ASP A 439 2.59 9.69 -2.20
C ASP A 439 3.08 8.26 -2.43
N TRP A 440 2.19 7.28 -2.29
CA TRP A 440 2.51 5.86 -2.40
C TRP A 440 2.21 5.34 -3.80
N SER A 441 3.18 4.69 -4.43
CA SER A 441 3.01 4.17 -5.78
C SER A 441 1.94 3.09 -5.87
N PRO A 442 1.35 2.86 -7.04
CA PRO A 442 0.71 1.58 -7.34
C PRO A 442 1.74 0.44 -7.22
N ARG A 443 1.26 -0.82 -7.28
CA ARG A 443 2.18 -1.95 -7.42
C ARG A 443 2.92 -1.84 -8.75
N LEU A 444 4.24 -1.72 -8.68
CA LEU A 444 5.08 -1.58 -9.85
C LEU A 444 5.15 -2.92 -10.59
N THR A 445 4.89 -2.90 -11.89
CA THR A 445 5.07 -4.09 -12.72
C THR A 445 6.55 -4.42 -12.79
N ARG A 446 6.89 -5.67 -12.51
CA ARG A 446 8.26 -6.17 -12.66
C ARG A 446 8.72 -5.99 -14.10
N ALA A 447 9.94 -5.49 -14.30
CA ALA A 447 10.69 -5.94 -15.45
C ALA A 447 10.83 -7.46 -15.27
N ALA A 448 10.33 -8.25 -16.22
CA ALA A 448 10.55 -9.69 -16.21
C ALA A 448 12.04 -9.97 -16.04
N PRO A 449 12.42 -10.97 -15.20
CA PRO A 449 13.81 -11.34 -14.99
C PRO A 449 14.47 -11.78 -16.29
#